data_677d9dfae574d199526f236c8037263f
#
_entry.id   677d9dfae574d199526f236c8037263f
#
_cell.length_a   1.000
_cell.length_b   1.000
_cell.length_c   1.000
_cell.angle_alpha   90.00
_cell.angle_beta   90.00
_cell.angle_gamma   90.00
#
_symmetry.space_group_name_H-M   'P 1'
#
loop_
_entity.id
_entity.type
_entity.pdbx_description
1 polymer ?
#
loop_
_entity_poly.entity_id
_entity_poly.type
_entity_poly.pdbx_seq_one_letter_code
_entity_poly.pdbx_strand_id
1 'polypeptide(L)'
;LSQGVALGVAFFLAYSAAGAMALLLPARLGRSLVFMFSILGAAVVSSLTASALRLFDPFLFEAAYDRVFLSVFTLPVLRACVIPATVSDRERAIERLLWGIGYSFLIAVTGAAREFLATGAVSTRFGTERGSLLPIFAQPAGAFMLIALAAAAFKVVIKAVRGSES
;
A
#
# COMPACT_ATOMS: atom_id res chain seq x y z
N LEU A 1 5.28 9.45 10.27
CA LEU A 1 4.11 8.58 10.47
C LEU A 1 2.95 8.96 9.56
N SER A 2 2.65 10.26 9.45
CA SER A 2 1.52 10.76 8.66
C SER A 2 1.60 10.36 7.17
N GLN A 3 2.75 10.43 6.54
CA GLN A 3 2.93 10.01 5.13
C GLN A 3 2.69 8.51 4.95
N GLY A 4 3.28 7.66 5.81
CA GLY A 4 3.12 6.22 5.72
C GLY A 4 1.65 5.79 5.91
N VAL A 5 0.98 6.41 6.89
CA VAL A 5 -0.45 6.15 7.14
C VAL A 5 -1.31 6.64 5.98
N ALA A 6 -1.09 7.85 5.49
CA ALA A 6 -1.84 8.41 4.36
C ALA A 6 -1.68 7.54 3.10
N LEU A 7 -0.46 7.09 2.80
CA LEU A 7 -0.20 6.19 1.68
C LEU A 7 -0.84 4.81 1.89
N GLY A 8 -0.82 4.27 3.11
CA GLY A 8 -1.49 3.01 3.45
C GLY A 8 -3.00 3.10 3.25
N VAL A 9 -3.63 4.20 3.69
CA VAL A 9 -5.06 4.45 3.49
C VAL A 9 -5.38 4.63 2.01
N ALA A 10 -4.61 5.44 1.29
CA ALA A 10 -4.80 5.65 -0.15
C ALA A 10 -4.68 4.33 -0.93
N PHE A 11 -3.68 3.52 -0.61
CA PHE A 11 -3.50 2.19 -1.19
C PHE A 11 -4.70 1.28 -0.89
N PHE A 12 -5.16 1.24 0.36
CA PHE A 12 -6.31 0.42 0.74
C PHE A 12 -7.58 0.81 -0.02
N LEU A 13 -7.84 2.10 -0.17
CA LEU A 13 -8.98 2.60 -0.93
C LEU A 13 -8.89 2.23 -2.41
N ALA A 14 -7.72 2.43 -3.04
CA ALA A 14 -7.50 2.05 -4.43
C ALA A 14 -7.64 0.53 -4.65
N TYR A 15 -7.06 -0.27 -3.76
CA TYR A 15 -7.16 -1.73 -3.79
C TYR A 15 -8.59 -2.23 -3.62
N SER A 16 -9.32 -1.66 -2.65
CA SER A 16 -10.72 -2.00 -2.39
C SER A 16 -11.62 -1.61 -3.56
N ALA A 17 -11.38 -0.44 -4.17
CA ALA A 17 -12.12 0.01 -5.35
C ALA A 17 -11.88 -0.92 -6.55
N ALA A 18 -10.62 -1.30 -6.82
CA ALA A 18 -10.29 -2.25 -7.88
C ALA A 18 -11.01 -3.59 -7.68
N GLY A 19 -10.97 -4.11 -6.44
CA GLY A 19 -11.63 -5.35 -6.07
C GLY A 19 -13.16 -5.29 -6.17
N ALA A 20 -13.76 -4.19 -5.71
CA ALA A 20 -15.21 -3.97 -5.78
C ALA A 20 -15.69 -3.87 -7.23
N MET A 21 -14.99 -3.10 -8.07
CA MET A 21 -15.31 -3.00 -9.50
C MET A 21 -15.22 -4.37 -10.19
N ALA A 22 -14.19 -5.16 -9.87
CA ALA A 22 -14.05 -6.50 -10.42
C ALA A 22 -15.16 -7.47 -9.99
N LEU A 23 -15.78 -7.26 -8.82
CA LEU A 23 -16.91 -8.07 -8.34
C LEU A 23 -18.26 -7.59 -8.87
N LEU A 24 -18.43 -6.26 -9.05
CA LEU A 24 -19.69 -5.67 -9.52
C LEU A 24 -19.93 -5.88 -11.03
N LEU A 25 -18.85 -6.05 -11.79
CA LEU A 25 -18.96 -6.22 -13.24
C LEU A 25 -19.46 -7.63 -13.57
N PRO A 26 -20.45 -7.76 -14.48
CA PRO A 26 -21.00 -9.06 -14.83
C PRO A 26 -19.95 -9.95 -15.50
N ALA A 27 -19.99 -11.26 -15.17
CA ALA A 27 -19.07 -12.27 -15.70
C ALA A 27 -19.10 -12.41 -17.25
N ARG A 28 -20.12 -11.84 -17.89
CA ARG A 28 -20.26 -11.81 -19.36
C ARG A 28 -19.28 -10.86 -20.04
N LEU A 29 -18.76 -9.88 -19.31
CA LEU A 29 -17.72 -8.98 -19.82
C LEU A 29 -16.39 -9.74 -19.92
N GLY A 30 -15.72 -9.62 -21.06
CA GLY A 30 -14.41 -10.23 -21.23
C GLY A 30 -13.41 -9.78 -20.16
N ARG A 31 -12.45 -10.65 -19.81
CA ARG A 31 -11.45 -10.38 -18.75
C ARG A 31 -10.72 -9.05 -18.93
N SER A 32 -10.41 -8.68 -20.18
CA SER A 32 -9.72 -7.42 -20.49
C SER A 32 -10.57 -6.20 -20.13
N LEU A 33 -11.88 -6.23 -20.37
CA LEU A 33 -12.79 -5.13 -20.02
C LEU A 33 -12.93 -5.01 -18.49
N VAL A 34 -13.11 -6.12 -17.79
CA VAL A 34 -13.17 -6.14 -16.32
C VAL A 34 -11.89 -5.55 -15.74
N PHE A 35 -10.72 -5.93 -16.25
CA PHE A 35 -9.44 -5.40 -15.84
C PHE A 35 -9.34 -3.88 -16.07
N MET A 36 -9.70 -3.39 -17.25
CA MET A 36 -9.68 -1.97 -17.57
C MET A 36 -10.62 -1.16 -16.67
N PHE A 37 -11.85 -1.60 -16.47
CA PHE A 37 -12.80 -0.90 -15.58
C PHE A 37 -12.36 -0.93 -14.12
N SER A 38 -11.74 -2.01 -13.67
CA SER A 38 -11.20 -2.10 -12.30
C SER A 38 -10.05 -1.14 -12.06
N ILE A 39 -9.12 -1.01 -13.01
CA ILE A 39 -8.03 -0.01 -12.93
C ILE A 39 -8.61 1.41 -12.97
N LEU A 40 -9.58 1.66 -13.84
CA LEU A 40 -10.22 2.97 -13.94
C LEU A 40 -10.92 3.34 -12.62
N GLY A 41 -11.63 2.40 -12.00
CA GLY A 41 -12.22 2.58 -10.68
C GLY A 41 -11.19 2.90 -9.59
N ALA A 42 -10.07 2.18 -9.57
CA ALA A 42 -8.97 2.45 -8.66
C ALA A 42 -8.37 3.85 -8.91
N ALA A 43 -8.19 4.26 -10.16
CA ALA A 43 -7.66 5.57 -10.53
C ALA A 43 -8.58 6.71 -10.10
N VAL A 44 -9.91 6.57 -10.28
CA VAL A 44 -10.91 7.54 -9.82
C VAL A 44 -10.84 7.69 -8.29
N VAL A 45 -10.82 6.58 -7.55
CA VAL A 45 -10.74 6.63 -6.08
C VAL A 45 -9.41 7.22 -5.61
N SER A 46 -8.29 6.91 -6.26
CA SER A 46 -7.00 7.53 -5.96
C SER A 46 -7.02 9.05 -6.21
N SER A 47 -7.66 9.50 -7.29
CA SER A 47 -7.85 10.92 -7.59
C SER A 47 -8.70 11.62 -6.53
N LEU A 48 -9.79 10.99 -6.10
CA LEU A 48 -10.64 11.52 -5.01
C LEU A 48 -9.87 11.58 -3.69
N THR A 49 -9.08 10.55 -3.38
CA THR A 49 -8.23 10.52 -2.18
C THR A 49 -7.18 11.62 -2.22
N ALA A 50 -6.54 11.84 -3.36
CA ALA A 50 -5.58 12.93 -3.55
C ALA A 50 -6.26 14.30 -3.38
N SER A 51 -7.47 14.49 -3.93
CA SER A 51 -8.24 15.71 -3.77
C SER A 51 -8.65 15.95 -2.31
N ALA A 52 -9.05 14.90 -1.60
CA ALA A 52 -9.34 14.97 -0.18
C ALA A 52 -8.10 15.36 0.64
N LEU A 53 -6.95 14.74 0.37
CA LEU A 53 -5.68 15.10 1.03
C LEU A 53 -5.33 16.57 0.81
N ARG A 54 -5.55 17.10 -0.40
CA ARG A 54 -5.32 18.51 -0.71
C ARG A 54 -6.17 19.46 0.14
N LEU A 55 -7.40 19.05 0.44
CA LEU A 55 -8.34 19.86 1.25
C LEU A 55 -7.99 19.83 2.75
N PHE A 56 -7.57 18.67 3.26
CA PHE A 56 -7.32 18.47 4.68
C PHE A 56 -5.89 18.84 5.11
N ASP A 57 -4.90 18.50 4.29
CA ASP A 57 -3.49 18.75 4.57
C ASP A 57 -2.71 18.98 3.27
N PRO A 58 -2.57 20.25 2.82
CA PRO A 58 -1.85 20.60 1.60
C PRO A 58 -0.38 20.15 1.60
N PHE A 59 0.30 20.20 2.75
CA PHE A 59 1.70 19.79 2.87
C PHE A 59 1.86 18.29 2.69
N LEU A 60 0.94 17.51 3.28
CA LEU A 60 0.91 16.06 3.09
C LEU A 60 0.60 15.70 1.65
N PHE A 61 -0.29 16.47 1.00
CA PHE A 61 -0.62 16.29 -0.40
C PHE A 61 0.61 16.47 -1.29
N GLU A 62 1.36 17.57 -1.17
CA GLU A 62 2.57 17.80 -1.98
C GLU A 62 3.60 16.70 -1.80
N ALA A 63 3.76 16.21 -0.57
CA ALA A 63 4.73 15.17 -0.26
C ALA A 63 4.31 13.76 -0.73
N ALA A 64 3.01 13.50 -0.91
CA ALA A 64 2.48 12.16 -1.18
C ALA A 64 1.81 12.02 -2.56
N TYR A 65 1.56 13.12 -3.27
CA TYR A 65 0.78 13.17 -4.51
C TYR A 65 1.17 12.11 -5.54
N ASP A 66 2.42 12.11 -5.98
CA ASP A 66 2.91 11.17 -7.00
C ASP A 66 2.76 9.71 -6.56
N ARG A 67 2.97 9.45 -5.27
CA ARG A 67 2.92 8.10 -4.70
C ARG A 67 1.50 7.57 -4.57
N VAL A 68 0.52 8.45 -4.32
CA VAL A 68 -0.90 8.09 -4.30
C VAL A 68 -1.35 7.62 -5.67
N PHE A 69 -0.97 8.31 -6.74
CA PHE A 69 -1.29 7.88 -8.10
C PHE A 69 -0.53 6.63 -8.51
N LEU A 70 0.74 6.51 -8.16
CA LEU A 70 1.53 5.31 -8.45
C LEU A 70 1.00 4.06 -7.73
N SER A 71 0.26 4.22 -6.64
CA SER A 71 -0.32 3.09 -5.91
C SER A 71 -1.29 2.25 -6.76
N VAL A 72 -1.96 2.87 -7.76
CA VAL A 72 -2.87 2.19 -8.69
C VAL A 72 -2.14 1.14 -9.54
N PHE A 73 -0.88 1.39 -9.89
CA PHE A 73 -0.06 0.50 -10.72
C PHE A 73 0.73 -0.53 -9.92
N THR A 74 0.47 -0.65 -8.61
CA THR A 74 1.15 -1.66 -7.79
C THR A 74 0.63 -3.06 -8.08
N LEU A 75 1.52 -4.04 -7.98
CA LEU A 75 1.20 -5.47 -8.19
C LEU A 75 -0.05 -5.95 -7.41
N PRO A 76 -0.24 -5.61 -6.11
CA PRO A 76 -1.44 -6.02 -5.39
C PRO A 76 -2.74 -5.47 -5.98
N VAL A 77 -2.75 -4.19 -6.41
CA VAL A 77 -3.93 -3.58 -7.05
C VAL A 77 -4.21 -4.26 -8.39
N LEU A 78 -3.18 -4.46 -9.23
CA LEU A 78 -3.32 -5.17 -10.50
C LEU A 78 -3.82 -6.61 -10.30
N ARG A 79 -3.33 -7.30 -9.26
CA ARG A 79 -3.82 -8.64 -8.90
C ARG A 79 -5.28 -8.62 -8.44
N ALA A 80 -5.72 -7.58 -7.74
CA ALA A 80 -7.11 -7.43 -7.33
C ALA A 80 -8.07 -7.30 -8.53
N CYS A 81 -7.58 -6.80 -9.66
CA CYS A 81 -8.35 -6.70 -10.91
C CYS A 81 -8.56 -8.05 -11.62
N VAL A 82 -7.79 -9.09 -11.26
CA VAL A 82 -7.90 -10.42 -11.88
C VAL A 82 -8.78 -11.31 -11.02
N ILE A 83 -9.88 -11.81 -11.57
CA ILE A 83 -10.82 -12.71 -10.87
C ILE A 83 -10.42 -14.16 -11.15
N PRO A 84 -10.07 -14.97 -10.14
CA PRO A 84 -10.00 -16.42 -10.31
C PRO A 84 -11.41 -17.01 -10.39
N ALA A 85 -11.66 -17.89 -11.35
CA ALA A 85 -13.00 -18.41 -11.65
C ALA A 85 -13.57 -19.43 -10.64
N THR A 86 -12.81 -19.84 -9.62
CA THR A 86 -13.06 -21.06 -8.85
C THR A 86 -13.53 -20.90 -7.41
N VAL A 87 -13.68 -19.66 -6.88
CA VAL A 87 -14.00 -19.43 -5.46
C VAL A 87 -15.31 -18.67 -5.29
N SER A 88 -16.05 -18.89 -4.19
CA SER A 88 -17.29 -18.18 -3.92
C SER A 88 -17.07 -16.66 -3.76
N ASP A 89 -18.05 -15.84 -4.13
CA ASP A 89 -17.91 -14.37 -4.13
C ASP A 89 -17.64 -13.81 -2.74
N ARG A 90 -18.22 -14.43 -1.71
CA ARG A 90 -18.04 -14.01 -0.32
C ARG A 90 -16.61 -14.30 0.20
N GLU A 91 -16.10 -15.50 -0.08
CA GLU A 91 -14.74 -15.88 0.32
C GLU A 91 -13.70 -15.01 -0.36
N ARG A 92 -13.91 -14.72 -1.66
CA ARG A 92 -13.05 -13.78 -2.42
C ARG A 92 -13.05 -12.37 -1.84
N ALA A 93 -14.20 -11.87 -1.42
CA ALA A 93 -14.30 -10.54 -0.83
C ALA A 93 -13.54 -10.47 0.50
N ILE A 94 -13.68 -11.48 1.36
CA ILE A 94 -12.97 -11.55 2.65
C ILE A 94 -11.45 -11.67 2.42
N GLU A 95 -11.02 -12.58 1.56
CA GLU A 95 -9.60 -12.75 1.24
C GLU A 95 -8.98 -11.45 0.72
N ARG A 96 -9.67 -10.74 -0.18
CA ARG A 96 -9.22 -9.45 -0.71
C ARG A 96 -9.11 -8.38 0.38
N LEU A 97 -10.10 -8.29 1.26
CA LEU A 97 -10.05 -7.34 2.37
C LEU A 97 -8.85 -7.62 3.28
N LEU A 98 -8.61 -8.87 3.63
CA LEU A 98 -7.47 -9.26 4.46
C LEU A 98 -6.14 -8.92 3.78
N TRP A 99 -5.99 -9.20 2.49
CA TRP A 99 -4.80 -8.81 1.74
C TRP A 99 -4.64 -7.29 1.66
N GLY A 100 -5.72 -6.55 1.42
CA GLY A 100 -5.72 -5.08 1.39
C GLY A 100 -5.27 -4.47 2.72
N ILE A 101 -5.83 -4.95 3.83
CA ILE A 101 -5.45 -4.52 5.19
C ILE A 101 -3.99 -4.86 5.48
N GLY A 102 -3.55 -6.09 5.16
CA GLY A 102 -2.18 -6.54 5.38
C GLY A 102 -1.16 -5.68 4.63
N TYR A 103 -1.39 -5.39 3.35
CA TYR A 103 -0.51 -4.53 2.57
C TYR A 103 -0.53 -3.08 3.06
N SER A 104 -1.68 -2.54 3.42
CA SER A 104 -1.80 -1.17 3.96
C SER A 104 -1.04 -1.03 5.28
N PHE A 105 -1.17 -2.02 6.15
CA PHE A 105 -0.42 -2.09 7.40
C PHE A 105 1.09 -2.16 7.15
N LEU A 106 1.53 -3.00 6.21
CA LEU A 106 2.93 -3.09 5.83
C LEU A 106 3.49 -1.75 5.32
N ILE A 107 2.73 -1.04 4.47
CA ILE A 107 3.12 0.28 3.97
C ILE A 107 3.24 1.28 5.13
N ALA A 108 2.26 1.30 6.04
CA ALA A 108 2.26 2.21 7.19
C ALA A 108 3.45 1.93 8.13
N VAL A 109 3.71 0.66 8.45
CA VAL A 109 4.83 0.24 9.30
C VAL A 109 6.17 0.56 8.64
N THR A 110 6.33 0.26 7.36
CA THR A 110 7.56 0.57 6.61
C THR A 110 7.80 2.07 6.53
N GLY A 111 6.74 2.85 6.32
CA GLY A 111 6.82 4.32 6.34
C GLY A 111 7.23 4.87 7.71
N ALA A 112 6.63 4.36 8.79
CA ALA A 112 6.98 4.74 10.16
C ALA A 112 8.42 4.35 10.52
N ALA A 113 8.85 3.14 10.19
CA ALA A 113 10.20 2.66 10.43
C ALA A 113 11.24 3.50 9.67
N ARG A 114 10.94 3.84 8.40
CA ARG A 114 11.78 4.71 7.59
C ARG A 114 11.92 6.10 8.22
N GLU A 115 10.81 6.69 8.66
CA GLU A 115 10.79 8.00 9.31
C GLU A 115 11.60 7.96 10.60
N PHE A 116 11.41 6.94 11.43
CA PHE A 116 12.16 6.76 12.67
C PHE A 116 13.68 6.64 12.41
N LEU A 117 14.10 5.84 11.45
CA LEU A 117 15.52 5.69 11.11
C LEU A 117 16.12 6.94 10.49
N ALA A 118 15.33 7.71 9.73
CA ALA A 118 15.77 8.95 9.12
C ALA A 118 15.92 10.08 10.14
N THR A 119 14.97 10.24 11.07
CA THR A 119 14.86 11.43 11.95
C THR A 119 15.06 11.13 13.44
N GLY A 120 15.08 9.86 13.84
CA GLY A 120 15.14 9.45 15.24
C GLY A 120 13.84 9.66 16.02
N ALA A 121 12.79 10.14 15.37
CA ALA A 121 11.49 10.38 15.99
C ALA A 121 10.37 10.03 15.01
N VAL A 122 9.30 9.44 15.51
CA VAL A 122 8.06 9.27 14.75
C VAL A 122 7.23 10.53 14.94
N SER A 123 7.32 11.48 14.01
CA SER A 123 6.60 12.75 14.07
C SER A 123 5.22 12.60 13.42
N THR A 124 4.21 13.13 14.10
CA THR A 124 2.87 13.31 13.53
C THR A 124 2.71 14.65 12.80
N ARG A 125 3.69 15.55 12.93
CA ARG A 125 3.69 16.87 12.28
C ARG A 125 4.90 17.02 11.36
N PHE A 126 4.66 17.53 10.16
CA PHE A 126 5.71 17.98 9.24
C PHE A 126 6.45 19.17 9.84
N GLY A 127 7.77 19.21 9.68
CA GLY A 127 8.54 20.43 9.92
C GLY A 127 9.37 20.48 11.20
N THR A 128 9.49 19.43 12.00
CA THR A 128 10.54 19.39 13.02
C THR A 128 11.83 18.89 12.40
N GLU A 129 12.67 19.80 11.95
CA GLU A 129 14.06 19.51 11.57
C GLU A 129 14.83 19.06 12.81
N ARG A 130 14.77 17.77 13.11
CA ARG A 130 15.72 17.11 14.00
C ARG A 130 16.79 16.46 13.14
N GLY A 131 18.04 16.60 13.56
CA GLY A 131 19.17 16.08 12.82
C GLY A 131 18.96 14.62 12.42
N SER A 132 19.23 14.29 11.16
CA SER A 132 19.03 12.93 10.63
C SER A 132 19.97 11.94 11.33
N LEU A 133 19.42 10.89 11.92
CA LEU A 133 20.21 9.79 12.47
C LEU A 133 20.96 9.04 11.35
N LEU A 134 20.25 8.73 10.28
CA LEU A 134 20.79 8.02 9.14
C LEU A 134 20.22 8.65 7.84
N PRO A 135 20.92 9.61 7.22
CA PRO A 135 20.45 10.35 6.05
C PRO A 135 20.08 9.46 4.85
N ILE A 136 20.68 8.28 4.76
CA ILE A 136 20.41 7.32 3.68
C ILE A 136 18.95 6.85 3.66
N PHE A 137 18.30 6.77 4.82
CA PHE A 137 16.88 6.38 4.90
C PHE A 137 15.91 7.50 4.52
N ALA A 138 16.37 8.75 4.48
CA ALA A 138 15.59 9.85 3.92
C ALA A 138 15.47 9.75 2.39
N GLN A 139 16.43 9.10 1.73
CA GLN A 139 16.44 8.90 0.29
C GLN A 139 15.56 7.71 -0.13
N PRO A 140 15.07 7.67 -1.39
CA PRO A 140 14.30 6.53 -1.91
C PRO A 140 15.04 5.18 -1.80
N ALA A 141 16.36 5.20 -1.99
CA ALA A 141 17.21 4.01 -1.85
C ALA A 141 17.12 3.37 -0.46
N GLY A 142 17.00 4.18 0.60
CA GLY A 142 16.86 3.67 1.97
C GLY A 142 15.56 2.88 2.21
N ALA A 143 14.48 3.20 1.50
CA ALA A 143 13.24 2.45 1.59
C ALA A 143 13.42 1.02 1.04
N PHE A 144 14.10 0.86 -0.10
CA PHE A 144 14.40 -0.46 -0.66
C PHE A 144 15.31 -1.27 0.26
N MET A 145 16.31 -0.63 0.85
CA MET A 145 17.22 -1.26 1.80
C MET A 145 16.47 -1.77 3.05
N LEU A 146 15.52 -1.00 3.56
CA LEU A 146 14.68 -1.38 4.69
C LEU A 146 13.79 -2.59 4.37
N ILE A 147 13.16 -2.59 3.19
CA ILE A 147 12.34 -3.71 2.73
C ILE A 147 13.20 -4.97 2.55
N ALA A 148 14.40 -4.84 1.98
CA ALA A 148 15.32 -5.97 1.81
C ALA A 148 15.78 -6.55 3.15
N LEU A 149 16.10 -5.71 4.14
CA LEU A 149 16.44 -6.13 5.49
C LEU A 149 15.28 -6.82 6.21
N ALA A 150 14.07 -6.26 6.09
CA ALA A 150 12.87 -6.85 6.65
C ALA A 150 12.58 -8.24 6.03
N ALA A 151 12.70 -8.36 4.71
CA ALA A 151 12.52 -9.64 4.01
C ALA A 151 13.57 -10.68 4.41
N ALA A 152 14.83 -10.27 4.58
CA ALA A 152 15.90 -11.14 5.06
C ALA A 152 15.65 -11.62 6.49
N ALA A 153 15.29 -10.70 7.40
CA ALA A 153 14.96 -11.04 8.80
C ALA A 153 13.76 -12.01 8.86
N PHE A 154 12.71 -11.76 8.08
CA PHE A 154 11.54 -12.64 8.02
C PHE A 154 11.90 -14.05 7.53
N LYS A 155 12.78 -14.15 6.52
CA LYS A 155 13.27 -15.45 6.04
C LYS A 155 14.03 -16.21 7.11
N VAL A 156 14.86 -15.53 7.91
CA VAL A 156 15.60 -16.13 9.02
C VAL A 156 14.65 -16.66 10.10
N VAL A 157 13.64 -15.84 10.48
CA VAL A 157 12.63 -16.23 11.48
C VAL A 157 11.85 -17.47 11.01
N ILE A 158 11.37 -17.49 9.76
CA ILE A 158 10.64 -18.65 9.22
C ILE A 158 11.52 -19.90 9.25
N LYS A 159 12.81 -19.77 8.87
CA LYS A 159 13.74 -20.89 8.91
C LYS A 159 13.97 -21.41 10.32
N ALA A 160 14.08 -20.51 11.30
CA ALA A 160 14.24 -20.88 12.72
C ALA A 160 13.01 -21.62 13.26
N VAL A 161 11.80 -21.12 12.94
CA VAL A 161 10.53 -21.75 13.36
C VAL A 161 10.36 -23.14 12.73
N ARG A 162 10.62 -23.28 11.42
CA ARG A 162 10.51 -24.57 10.73
C ARG A 162 11.59 -25.57 11.15
N GLY A 163 12.80 -25.11 11.49
CA GLY A 163 13.88 -25.97 11.97
C GLY A 163 13.69 -26.46 13.41
N SER A 164 12.75 -25.88 14.16
CA SER A 164 12.39 -26.32 15.52
C SER A 164 11.34 -27.45 15.52
N GLU A 165 10.73 -27.74 14.35
CA GLU A 165 9.72 -28.80 14.19
C GLU A 165 10.31 -30.14 13.65
N SER A 166 11.61 -30.17 13.37
CA SER A 166 12.35 -31.37 12.94
C SER A 166 13.27 -31.89 14.05
#